data_e08cb19d412596705ffbabee8ed0b4a9
#
_entry.id   e08cb19d412596705ffbabee8ed0b4a9
#
_cell.length_a   1.000
_cell.length_b   1.000
_cell.length_c   1.000
_cell.angle_alpha   90.00
_cell.angle_beta   90.00
_cell.angle_gamma   90.00
#
_symmetry.space_group_name_H-M   'P 1'
#
loop_
_entity.id
_entity.type
_entity.pdbx_description
1 polymer ?
#
loop_
_entity_poly.entity_id
_entity_poly.type
_entity_poly.pdbx_seq_one_letter_code
_entity_poly.pdbx_strand_id
1 'polypeptide(L)'
;MDKEKNSILIVDDQKTTIMVLKNILGGEYRVFTTENGQDALKAAERFKPDVILLDILMMDINGYTVLAELRNSEITRDIPVIFITSLNDVEDEEKGLSLGAADYITKPFSPEIVRLRIQNQIRMLNQLQTSNELSMLDQLTQLPNRRSFEMRINTEWAVAQREKKPISILMIDLDKFKNYNDTYGHLQGDIALKTTAGIFGKTLKRPADFAARWGGEEFIVLLPNTDSHGALEIAEKIRGNVEDMEIPSADMQKSNITVSIGVNTHCHDQNTFVINDFISGADKALYDAKDAGRNRVCQYSGT
;
A
#
# COMPACT_ATOMS: atom_id res chain seq x y z
N MET A 1 -7.30 3.24 22.04
CA MET A 1 -6.18 3.60 21.15
C MET A 1 -6.40 5.04 20.75
N ASP A 2 -5.53 5.95 21.17
CA ASP A 2 -5.58 7.34 20.72
C ASP A 2 -5.37 7.36 19.21
N LYS A 3 -6.35 7.90 18.48
CA LYS A 3 -6.25 8.09 17.03
C LYS A 3 -5.09 9.06 16.82
N GLU A 4 -4.03 8.63 16.14
CA GLU A 4 -2.93 9.52 15.79
C GLU A 4 -3.49 10.76 15.10
N LYS A 5 -3.12 11.95 15.59
CA LYS A 5 -3.58 13.23 15.01
C LYS A 5 -3.05 13.36 13.60
N ASN A 6 -3.92 13.73 12.66
CA ASN A 6 -3.48 14.11 11.32
C ASN A 6 -2.41 15.19 11.37
N SER A 7 -1.51 15.18 10.40
CA SER A 7 -0.33 16.04 10.35
C SER A 7 -0.39 17.06 9.20
N ILE A 8 0.07 18.25 9.46
CA ILE A 8 0.08 19.37 8.50
C ILE A 8 1.48 19.94 8.43
N LEU A 9 1.97 20.15 7.21
CA LEU A 9 3.19 20.92 6.96
C LEU A 9 2.81 22.34 6.51
N ILE A 10 3.33 23.36 7.22
CA ILE A 10 3.18 24.77 6.88
C ILE A 10 4.49 25.27 6.29
N VAL A 11 4.41 25.88 5.11
CA VAL A 11 5.54 26.43 4.36
C VAL A 11 5.25 27.90 4.04
N ASP A 12 5.96 28.82 4.67
CA ASP A 12 5.80 30.27 4.47
C ASP A 12 7.09 30.96 4.94
N ASP A 13 7.63 31.93 4.19
CA ASP A 13 8.85 32.61 4.57
C ASP A 13 8.62 33.65 5.69
N GLN A 14 7.37 33.97 5.99
CA GLN A 14 6.98 34.89 7.06
C GLN A 14 6.69 34.14 8.36
N LYS A 15 7.58 34.28 9.35
CA LYS A 15 7.41 33.66 10.68
C LYS A 15 6.09 34.02 11.36
N THR A 16 5.58 35.22 11.10
CA THR A 16 4.29 35.70 11.62
C THR A 16 3.14 34.86 11.10
N THR A 17 3.11 34.55 9.81
CA THR A 17 2.12 33.68 9.18
C THR A 17 2.19 32.25 9.76
N ILE A 18 3.39 31.68 9.85
CA ILE A 18 3.62 30.37 10.46
C ILE A 18 3.08 30.33 11.89
N MET A 19 3.38 31.37 12.71
CA MET A 19 2.92 31.43 14.10
C MET A 19 1.39 31.47 14.20
N VAL A 20 0.74 32.29 13.37
CA VAL A 20 -0.73 32.41 13.33
C VAL A 20 -1.35 31.06 12.93
N LEU A 21 -0.89 30.43 11.85
CA LEU A 21 -1.39 29.14 11.38
C LEU A 21 -1.15 28.02 12.40
N LYS A 22 0.02 28.00 13.04
CA LYS A 22 0.32 27.06 14.11
C LYS A 22 -0.60 27.21 15.31
N ASN A 23 -0.97 28.44 15.68
CA ASN A 23 -1.93 28.69 16.76
C ASN A 23 -3.36 28.25 16.37
N ILE A 24 -3.76 28.44 15.10
CA ILE A 24 -5.06 28.02 14.60
C ILE A 24 -5.20 26.49 14.60
N LEU A 25 -4.12 25.78 14.24
CA LEU A 25 -4.16 24.36 13.90
C LEU A 25 -3.58 23.41 14.97
N GLY A 26 -2.66 23.92 15.82
CA GLY A 26 -1.89 23.10 16.75
C GLY A 26 -2.68 22.37 17.85
N GLY A 27 -3.94 22.80 18.12
CA GLY A 27 -4.82 22.11 19.04
C GLY A 27 -5.37 20.77 18.48
N GLU A 28 -5.64 20.75 17.18
CA GLU A 28 -6.32 19.62 16.50
C GLU A 28 -5.36 18.73 15.72
N TYR A 29 -4.26 19.31 15.17
CA TYR A 29 -3.34 18.66 14.24
C TYR A 29 -1.91 18.63 14.79
N ARG A 30 -1.10 17.70 14.26
CA ARG A 30 0.35 17.70 14.43
C ARG A 30 0.96 18.62 13.37
N VAL A 31 1.55 19.73 13.77
CA VAL A 31 2.01 20.78 12.85
C VAL A 31 3.53 20.74 12.71
N PHE A 32 4.01 20.60 11.48
CA PHE A 32 5.39 20.81 11.05
C PHE A 32 5.50 22.15 10.33
N THR A 33 6.66 22.80 10.37
CA THR A 33 6.85 24.11 9.75
C THR A 33 8.20 24.19 9.05
N THR A 34 8.24 24.87 7.89
CA THR A 34 9.48 25.29 7.20
C THR A 34 9.35 26.72 6.70
N GLU A 35 10.50 27.43 6.58
CA GLU A 35 10.55 28.84 6.20
C GLU A 35 10.96 29.01 4.72
N ASN A 36 11.21 27.93 4.00
CA ASN A 36 11.63 27.97 2.59
C ASN A 36 11.18 26.71 1.83
N GLY A 37 11.16 26.81 0.50
CA GLY A 37 10.66 25.75 -0.36
C GLY A 37 11.58 24.55 -0.48
N GLN A 38 12.91 24.73 -0.40
CA GLN A 38 13.84 23.59 -0.46
C GLN A 38 13.71 22.67 0.75
N ASP A 39 13.56 23.25 1.94
CA ASP A 39 13.34 22.48 3.15
C ASP A 39 11.93 21.87 3.19
N ALA A 40 10.95 22.50 2.51
CA ALA A 40 9.61 21.95 2.37
C ALA A 40 9.60 20.59 1.66
N LEU A 41 10.38 20.43 0.56
CA LEU A 41 10.49 19.16 -0.16
C LEU A 41 11.06 18.06 0.74
N LYS A 42 12.17 18.35 1.44
CA LYS A 42 12.78 17.41 2.41
C LYS A 42 11.84 17.05 3.56
N ALA A 43 11.12 18.07 4.07
CA ALA A 43 10.17 17.87 5.17
C ALA A 43 8.97 17.03 4.73
N ALA A 44 8.44 17.25 3.52
CA ALA A 44 7.34 16.46 2.96
C ALA A 44 7.72 14.98 2.80
N GLU A 45 8.91 14.67 2.29
CA GLU A 45 9.40 13.29 2.17
C GLU A 45 9.62 12.63 3.53
N ARG A 46 10.20 13.39 4.49
CA ARG A 46 10.53 12.87 5.82
C ARG A 46 9.31 12.64 6.69
N PHE A 47 8.40 13.62 6.74
CA PHE A 47 7.28 13.61 7.68
C PHE A 47 5.99 13.06 7.07
N LYS A 48 5.88 13.00 5.74
CA LYS A 48 4.71 12.54 4.98
C LYS A 48 3.41 13.13 5.54
N PRO A 49 3.27 14.49 5.54
CA PRO A 49 2.10 15.12 6.12
C PRO A 49 0.83 14.79 5.35
N ASP A 50 -0.31 14.81 6.04
CA ASP A 50 -1.61 14.58 5.42
C ASP A 50 -2.06 15.77 4.55
N VAL A 51 -1.59 16.99 4.84
CA VAL A 51 -1.88 18.21 4.07
C VAL A 51 -0.66 19.13 4.13
N ILE A 52 -0.36 19.82 3.02
CA ILE A 52 0.65 20.89 2.96
C ILE A 52 -0.06 22.22 2.74
N LEU A 53 0.22 23.20 3.62
CA LEU A 53 -0.11 24.61 3.41
C LEU A 53 1.12 25.30 2.87
N LEU A 54 1.05 25.88 1.67
CA LEU A 54 2.21 26.37 0.93
C LEU A 54 2.00 27.82 0.47
N ASP A 55 2.86 28.73 0.89
CA ASP A 55 2.89 30.07 0.31
C ASP A 55 3.41 30.02 -1.13
N ILE A 56 2.82 30.81 -2.01
CA ILE A 56 3.25 30.96 -3.39
C ILE A 56 4.47 31.86 -3.48
N LEU A 57 4.45 32.99 -2.76
CA LEU A 57 5.48 34.01 -2.84
C LEU A 57 6.51 33.84 -1.73
N MET A 58 7.58 33.09 -2.02
CA MET A 58 8.71 32.89 -1.12
C MET A 58 10.01 33.39 -1.76
N MET A 59 10.99 33.79 -0.91
CA MET A 59 12.23 34.38 -1.40
C MET A 59 13.16 33.44 -2.14
N ASP A 60 13.13 32.11 -1.83
CA ASP A 60 14.04 31.12 -2.40
C ASP A 60 13.49 30.51 -3.69
N ILE A 61 12.44 29.72 -3.60
CA ILE A 61 11.74 29.12 -4.75
C ILE A 61 10.24 29.37 -4.64
N ASN A 62 9.63 29.64 -5.79
CA ASN A 62 8.21 29.91 -5.88
C ASN A 62 7.39 28.66 -5.53
N GLY A 63 6.28 28.81 -4.80
CA GLY A 63 5.41 27.73 -4.39
C GLY A 63 4.88 26.86 -5.53
N TYR A 64 4.71 27.41 -6.74
CA TYR A 64 4.35 26.61 -7.92
C TYR A 64 5.45 25.61 -8.30
N THR A 65 6.72 26.01 -8.17
CA THR A 65 7.86 25.12 -8.41
C THR A 65 7.91 24.01 -7.35
N VAL A 66 7.68 24.37 -6.09
CA VAL A 66 7.59 23.37 -5.00
C VAL A 66 6.49 22.35 -5.28
N LEU A 67 5.29 22.80 -5.70
CA LEU A 67 4.20 21.90 -6.06
C LEU A 67 4.58 20.95 -7.20
N ALA A 68 5.21 21.48 -8.26
CA ALA A 68 5.63 20.66 -9.40
C ALA A 68 6.64 19.57 -8.98
N GLU A 69 7.60 19.92 -8.12
CA GLU A 69 8.57 18.97 -7.55
C GLU A 69 7.89 17.90 -6.67
N LEU A 70 6.93 18.30 -5.82
CA LEU A 70 6.14 17.38 -5.01
C LEU A 70 5.36 16.38 -5.88
N ARG A 71 4.82 16.81 -7.03
CA ARG A 71 4.07 15.96 -7.97
C ARG A 71 4.96 14.99 -8.74
N ASN A 72 6.24 15.30 -8.92
CA ASN A 72 7.21 14.44 -9.60
C ASN A 72 7.76 13.33 -8.68
N SER A 73 7.63 13.44 -7.36
CA SER A 73 8.10 12.42 -6.41
C SER A 73 7.00 11.41 -6.09
N GLU A 74 7.27 10.12 -6.23
CA GLU A 74 6.34 9.03 -5.86
C GLU A 74 5.90 9.07 -4.39
N ILE A 75 6.73 9.67 -3.52
CA ILE A 75 6.47 9.74 -2.08
C ILE A 75 5.47 10.85 -1.74
N THR A 76 5.50 11.95 -2.48
CA THR A 76 4.78 13.18 -2.12
C THR A 76 3.70 13.59 -3.11
N ARG A 77 3.62 12.96 -4.29
CA ARG A 77 2.70 13.34 -5.38
C ARG A 77 1.22 13.36 -4.99
N ASP A 78 0.83 12.50 -4.06
CA ASP A 78 -0.57 12.36 -3.65
C ASP A 78 -0.93 13.21 -2.43
N ILE A 79 0.04 13.92 -1.82
CA ILE A 79 -0.22 14.80 -0.68
C ILE A 79 -0.96 16.04 -1.17
N PRO A 80 -2.16 16.34 -0.66
CA PRO A 80 -2.89 17.55 -1.03
C PRO A 80 -2.15 18.80 -0.58
N VAL A 81 -2.00 19.74 -1.52
CA VAL A 81 -1.38 21.05 -1.29
C VAL A 81 -2.45 22.13 -1.37
N ILE A 82 -2.57 22.92 -0.33
CA ILE A 82 -3.42 24.12 -0.28
C ILE A 82 -2.50 25.33 -0.36
N PHE A 83 -2.65 26.16 -1.38
CA PHE A 83 -1.91 27.40 -1.44
C PHE A 83 -2.44 28.43 -0.45
N ILE A 84 -1.53 29.17 0.16
CA ILE A 84 -1.83 30.39 0.93
C ILE A 84 -1.16 31.55 0.21
N THR A 85 -1.94 32.51 -0.28
CA THR A 85 -1.41 33.56 -1.15
C THR A 85 -2.02 34.91 -0.89
N SER A 86 -1.25 35.98 -1.14
CA SER A 86 -1.73 37.35 -1.23
C SER A 86 -2.14 37.73 -2.66
N LEU A 87 -1.99 36.82 -3.63
CA LEU A 87 -2.40 37.04 -5.00
C LEU A 87 -3.93 36.91 -5.09
N ASN A 88 -4.58 37.96 -5.59
CA ASN A 88 -6.04 38.03 -5.69
C ASN A 88 -6.52 37.93 -7.15
N ASP A 89 -5.63 37.67 -8.11
CA ASP A 89 -5.99 37.59 -9.51
C ASP A 89 -6.53 36.18 -9.84
N VAL A 90 -7.62 36.13 -10.60
CA VAL A 90 -8.26 34.89 -11.07
C VAL A 90 -7.29 34.02 -11.86
N GLU A 91 -6.36 34.66 -12.60
CA GLU A 91 -5.34 33.95 -13.40
C GLU A 91 -4.36 33.14 -12.54
N ASP A 92 -4.00 33.64 -11.36
CA ASP A 92 -3.11 32.94 -10.43
C ASP A 92 -3.82 31.75 -9.74
N GLU A 93 -5.10 31.89 -9.47
CA GLU A 93 -5.94 30.82 -8.94
C GLU A 93 -6.12 29.67 -9.94
N GLU A 94 -6.49 30.01 -11.19
CA GLU A 94 -6.61 29.04 -12.29
C GLU A 94 -5.29 28.30 -12.52
N LYS A 95 -4.17 29.00 -12.47
CA LYS A 95 -2.84 28.43 -12.61
C LYS A 95 -2.53 27.43 -11.50
N GLY A 96 -2.78 27.80 -10.24
CA GLY A 96 -2.53 26.92 -9.10
C GLY A 96 -3.33 25.62 -9.18
N LEU A 97 -4.62 25.72 -9.50
CA LEU A 97 -5.51 24.57 -9.65
C LEU A 97 -5.13 23.69 -10.84
N SER A 98 -4.76 24.31 -11.99
CA SER A 98 -4.31 23.57 -13.18
C SER A 98 -3.01 22.78 -12.95
N LEU A 99 -2.15 23.24 -12.03
CA LEU A 99 -0.94 22.56 -11.59
C LEU A 99 -1.21 21.43 -10.57
N GLY A 100 -2.46 21.22 -10.18
CA GLY A 100 -2.86 20.14 -9.27
C GLY A 100 -2.83 20.52 -7.80
N ALA A 101 -2.97 21.80 -7.45
CA ALA A 101 -3.27 22.21 -6.08
C ALA A 101 -4.68 21.71 -5.69
N ALA A 102 -4.84 21.29 -4.44
CA ALA A 102 -6.12 20.81 -3.92
C ALA A 102 -7.08 21.94 -3.57
N ASP A 103 -6.55 23.10 -3.19
CA ASP A 103 -7.32 24.28 -2.82
C ASP A 103 -6.40 25.50 -2.67
N TYR A 104 -6.98 26.68 -2.37
CA TYR A 104 -6.22 27.87 -2.06
C TYR A 104 -6.91 28.70 -0.95
N ILE A 105 -6.14 29.53 -0.26
CA ILE A 105 -6.57 30.44 0.80
C ILE A 105 -5.91 31.80 0.57
N THR A 106 -6.71 32.85 0.42
CA THR A 106 -6.18 34.22 0.22
C THR A 106 -5.85 34.89 1.55
N LYS A 107 -4.76 35.65 1.60
CA LYS A 107 -4.38 36.51 2.70
C LYS A 107 -5.08 37.91 2.53
N PRO A 108 -5.66 38.52 3.59
CA PRO A 108 -5.76 38.01 4.96
C PRO A 108 -6.82 36.93 5.09
N PHE A 109 -6.54 35.85 5.83
CA PHE A 109 -7.43 34.72 6.02
C PHE A 109 -8.12 34.73 7.40
N SER A 110 -9.34 34.21 7.44
CA SER A 110 -10.06 33.93 8.69
C SER A 110 -9.64 32.55 9.24
N PRO A 111 -9.48 32.42 10.57
CA PRO A 111 -9.20 31.12 11.21
C PRO A 111 -10.20 30.03 10.85
N GLU A 112 -11.48 30.39 10.74
CA GLU A 112 -12.56 29.46 10.38
C GLU A 112 -12.40 28.92 8.96
N ILE A 113 -12.04 29.79 7.99
CA ILE A 113 -11.81 29.38 6.60
C ILE A 113 -10.64 28.42 6.52
N VAL A 114 -9.53 28.72 7.22
CA VAL A 114 -8.35 27.84 7.26
C VAL A 114 -8.75 26.44 7.78
N ARG A 115 -9.47 26.38 8.93
CA ARG A 115 -9.93 25.11 9.48
C ARG A 115 -10.84 24.34 8.53
N LEU A 116 -11.82 25.01 7.94
CA LEU A 116 -12.79 24.37 7.04
C LEU A 116 -12.12 23.79 5.78
N ARG A 117 -11.18 24.51 5.17
CA ARG A 117 -10.46 24.02 3.98
C ARG A 117 -9.64 22.76 4.31
N ILE A 118 -8.89 22.79 5.42
CA ILE A 118 -8.11 21.65 5.88
C ILE A 118 -9.02 20.45 6.23
N GLN A 119 -10.09 20.69 6.99
CA GLN A 119 -11.04 19.64 7.36
C GLN A 119 -11.67 18.98 6.13
N ASN A 120 -11.96 19.75 5.08
CA ASN A 120 -12.50 19.20 3.84
C ASN A 120 -11.49 18.29 3.14
N GLN A 121 -10.21 18.68 3.06
CA GLN A 121 -9.17 17.83 2.45
C GLN A 121 -8.94 16.56 3.27
N ILE A 122 -8.85 16.66 4.59
CA ILE A 122 -8.70 15.49 5.47
C ILE A 122 -9.92 14.57 5.39
N ARG A 123 -11.13 15.13 5.30
CA ARG A 123 -12.36 14.32 5.12
C ARG A 123 -12.32 13.58 3.78
N MET A 124 -11.89 14.23 2.71
CA MET A 124 -11.75 13.60 1.39
C MET A 124 -10.72 12.47 1.41
N LEU A 125 -9.56 12.67 2.03
CA LEU A 125 -8.56 11.61 2.24
C LEU A 125 -9.15 10.43 3.02
N ASN A 126 -9.82 10.69 4.14
CA ASN A 126 -10.45 9.64 4.95
C ASN A 126 -11.55 8.89 4.18
N GLN A 127 -12.32 9.58 3.33
CA GLN A 127 -13.33 8.93 2.48
C GLN A 127 -12.70 8.02 1.42
N LEU A 128 -11.60 8.46 0.79
CA LEU A 128 -10.84 7.63 -0.15
C LEU A 128 -10.23 6.41 0.55
N GLN A 129 -9.66 6.58 1.74
CA GLN A 129 -9.15 5.46 2.55
C GLN A 129 -10.27 4.49 2.94
N THR A 130 -11.40 5.01 3.41
CA THR A 130 -12.56 4.17 3.77
C THR A 130 -13.14 3.45 2.56
N SER A 131 -13.20 4.10 1.38
CA SER A 131 -13.62 3.46 0.13
C SER A 131 -12.66 2.34 -0.28
N ASN A 132 -11.36 2.57 -0.18
CA ASN A 132 -10.34 1.55 -0.43
C ASN A 132 -10.39 0.41 0.60
N GLU A 133 -10.67 0.73 1.88
CA GLU A 133 -10.89 -0.27 2.93
C GLU A 133 -12.18 -1.08 2.73
N LEU A 134 -13.21 -0.53 2.11
CA LEU A 134 -14.45 -1.24 1.75
C LEU A 134 -14.29 -2.08 0.49
N SER A 135 -13.30 -1.79 -0.36
CA SER A 135 -12.97 -2.65 -1.50
C SER A 135 -12.50 -4.02 -1.01
N MET A 136 -13.09 -5.09 -1.53
CA MET A 136 -12.69 -6.47 -1.24
C MET A 136 -11.66 -7.02 -2.24
N LEU A 137 -11.32 -6.24 -3.24
CA LEU A 137 -10.36 -6.60 -4.28
C LEU A 137 -9.14 -5.69 -4.25
N ASP A 138 -7.99 -6.26 -4.60
CA ASP A 138 -6.79 -5.52 -4.93
C ASP A 138 -6.95 -4.83 -6.29
N GLN A 139 -6.72 -3.53 -6.34
CA GLN A 139 -6.97 -2.73 -7.55
C GLN A 139 -6.08 -3.12 -8.74
N LEU A 140 -4.85 -3.56 -8.47
CA LEU A 140 -3.91 -3.92 -9.52
C LEU A 140 -4.20 -5.30 -10.09
N THR A 141 -4.30 -6.30 -9.22
CA THR A 141 -4.39 -7.72 -9.62
C THR A 141 -5.82 -8.24 -9.76
N GLN A 142 -6.81 -7.48 -9.26
CA GLN A 142 -8.23 -7.87 -9.18
C GLN A 142 -8.47 -9.17 -8.38
N LEU A 143 -7.46 -9.68 -7.69
CA LEU A 143 -7.65 -10.71 -6.68
C LEU A 143 -8.29 -10.12 -5.42
N PRO A 144 -8.93 -10.94 -4.57
CA PRO A 144 -9.23 -10.54 -3.21
C PRO A 144 -8.00 -9.92 -2.53
N ASN A 145 -8.23 -8.89 -1.72
CA ASN A 145 -7.16 -8.25 -0.95
C ASN A 145 -6.97 -8.94 0.42
N ARG A 146 -5.98 -8.50 1.19
CA ARG A 146 -5.68 -8.99 2.54
C ARG A 146 -6.91 -9.00 3.45
N ARG A 147 -7.75 -7.96 3.41
CA ARG A 147 -8.97 -7.88 4.22
C ARG A 147 -9.97 -8.98 3.87
N SER A 148 -10.18 -9.23 2.57
CA SER A 148 -11.01 -10.34 2.10
C SER A 148 -10.50 -11.68 2.62
N PHE A 149 -9.17 -11.86 2.61
CA PHE A 149 -8.53 -13.06 3.14
C PHE A 149 -8.78 -13.22 4.65
N GLU A 150 -8.59 -12.15 5.43
CA GLU A 150 -8.81 -12.17 6.89
C GLU A 150 -10.26 -12.51 7.25
N MET A 151 -11.23 -12.05 6.48
CA MET A 151 -12.64 -12.44 6.65
C MET A 151 -12.87 -13.91 6.27
N ARG A 152 -12.29 -14.35 5.15
CA ARG A 152 -12.46 -15.72 4.65
C ARG A 152 -11.84 -16.75 5.58
N ILE A 153 -10.61 -16.53 6.05
CA ILE A 153 -9.92 -17.46 6.92
C ILE A 153 -10.66 -17.68 8.24
N ASN A 154 -11.25 -16.64 8.84
CA ASN A 154 -12.03 -16.77 10.07
C ASN A 154 -13.22 -17.72 9.88
N THR A 155 -13.89 -17.63 8.73
CA THR A 155 -15.03 -18.50 8.41
C THR A 155 -14.58 -19.94 8.17
N GLU A 156 -13.57 -20.13 7.32
CA GLU A 156 -13.08 -21.47 6.96
C GLU A 156 -12.41 -22.18 8.14
N TRP A 157 -11.72 -21.43 9.00
CA TRP A 157 -11.15 -21.95 10.24
C TRP A 157 -12.21 -22.53 11.18
N ALA A 158 -13.29 -21.78 11.41
CA ALA A 158 -14.41 -22.25 12.23
C ALA A 158 -15.10 -23.49 11.64
N VAL A 159 -15.22 -23.58 10.32
CA VAL A 159 -15.75 -24.77 9.62
C VAL A 159 -14.80 -25.95 9.79
N ALA A 160 -13.51 -25.77 9.50
CA ALA A 160 -12.48 -26.79 9.61
C ALA A 160 -12.40 -27.36 11.05
N GLN A 161 -12.46 -26.49 12.07
CA GLN A 161 -12.48 -26.87 13.47
C GLN A 161 -13.71 -27.71 13.81
N ARG A 162 -14.91 -27.29 13.38
CA ARG A 162 -16.16 -28.02 13.64
C ARG A 162 -16.19 -29.38 12.96
N GLU A 163 -15.70 -29.45 11.70
CA GLU A 163 -15.73 -30.67 10.90
C GLU A 163 -14.51 -31.57 11.10
N LYS A 164 -13.53 -31.11 11.88
CA LYS A 164 -12.23 -31.77 12.10
C LYS A 164 -11.51 -32.08 10.79
N LYS A 165 -11.59 -31.17 9.82
CA LYS A 165 -10.95 -31.30 8.53
C LYS A 165 -9.65 -30.52 8.47
N PRO A 166 -8.65 -30.96 7.70
CA PRO A 166 -7.42 -30.21 7.54
C PRO A 166 -7.67 -28.89 6.80
N ILE A 167 -6.89 -27.89 7.13
CA ILE A 167 -6.86 -26.62 6.43
C ILE A 167 -5.40 -26.25 6.17
N SER A 168 -5.10 -25.82 4.95
CA SER A 168 -3.75 -25.44 4.55
C SER A 168 -3.70 -24.00 4.05
N ILE A 169 -2.54 -23.39 4.20
CA ILE A 169 -2.24 -22.02 3.75
C ILE A 169 -0.90 -22.02 3.03
N LEU A 170 -0.82 -21.26 1.94
CA LEU A 170 0.40 -20.98 1.22
C LEU A 170 0.71 -19.50 1.32
N MET A 171 1.91 -19.14 1.77
CA MET A 171 2.47 -17.79 1.66
C MET A 171 3.43 -17.77 0.49
N ILE A 172 3.26 -16.84 -0.44
CA ILE A 172 3.93 -16.82 -1.75
C ILE A 172 4.53 -15.45 -1.97
N ASP A 173 5.77 -15.39 -2.43
CA ASP A 173 6.48 -14.14 -2.70
C ASP A 173 7.24 -14.25 -4.03
N LEU A 174 7.21 -13.18 -4.85
CA LEU A 174 7.95 -13.11 -6.10
C LEU A 174 9.44 -12.89 -5.82
N ASP A 175 10.26 -13.81 -6.25
CA ASP A 175 11.69 -13.80 -6.01
C ASP A 175 12.38 -12.61 -6.69
N LYS A 176 13.13 -11.83 -5.88
CA LYS A 176 13.93 -10.68 -6.34
C LYS A 176 13.08 -9.61 -7.08
N PHE A 177 11.82 -9.44 -6.72
CA PHE A 177 10.90 -8.53 -7.40
C PHE A 177 11.40 -7.08 -7.44
N LYS A 178 12.07 -6.62 -6.36
CA LYS A 178 12.72 -5.30 -6.36
C LYS A 178 13.76 -5.17 -7.48
N ASN A 179 14.64 -6.18 -7.64
CA ASN A 179 15.65 -6.16 -8.71
C ASN A 179 15.01 -6.19 -10.10
N TYR A 180 13.87 -6.87 -10.23
CA TYR A 180 13.10 -6.88 -11.47
C TYR A 180 12.58 -5.48 -11.79
N ASN A 181 11.98 -4.78 -10.82
CA ASN A 181 11.51 -3.40 -10.97
C ASN A 181 12.66 -2.43 -11.29
N ASP A 182 13.80 -2.58 -10.62
CA ASP A 182 14.98 -1.74 -10.85
C ASP A 182 15.55 -1.93 -12.29
N THR A 183 15.35 -3.11 -12.87
CA THR A 183 15.84 -3.45 -14.22
C THR A 183 14.85 -3.07 -15.32
N TYR A 184 13.55 -3.37 -15.13
CA TYR A 184 12.52 -3.28 -16.19
C TYR A 184 11.49 -2.17 -15.96
N GLY A 185 11.56 -1.48 -14.81
CA GLY A 185 10.62 -0.44 -14.39
C GLY A 185 9.34 -0.96 -13.74
N HIS A 186 8.70 -0.10 -12.96
CA HIS A 186 7.50 -0.43 -12.17
C HIS A 186 6.31 -0.89 -13.03
N LEU A 187 6.13 -0.32 -14.22
CA LEU A 187 5.06 -0.75 -15.14
C LEU A 187 5.20 -2.23 -15.53
N GLN A 188 6.43 -2.68 -15.74
CA GLN A 188 6.69 -4.09 -16.05
C GLN A 188 6.48 -4.98 -14.82
N GLY A 189 6.82 -4.49 -13.63
CA GLY A 189 6.49 -5.15 -12.36
C GLY A 189 5.00 -5.33 -12.16
N ASP A 190 4.20 -4.33 -12.49
CA ASP A 190 2.73 -4.40 -12.42
C ASP A 190 2.17 -5.47 -13.38
N ILE A 191 2.74 -5.61 -14.58
CA ILE A 191 2.38 -6.67 -15.53
C ILE A 191 2.74 -8.04 -14.95
N ALA A 192 3.91 -8.17 -14.32
CA ALA A 192 4.34 -9.40 -13.67
C ALA A 192 3.37 -9.82 -12.56
N LEU A 193 2.98 -8.89 -11.69
CA LEU A 193 2.01 -9.13 -10.62
C LEU A 193 0.64 -9.56 -11.16
N LYS A 194 0.13 -8.90 -12.20
CA LYS A 194 -1.14 -9.27 -12.87
C LYS A 194 -1.07 -10.66 -13.50
N THR A 195 0.05 -10.97 -14.16
CA THR A 195 0.24 -12.26 -14.82
C THR A 195 0.31 -13.38 -13.79
N THR A 196 1.06 -13.18 -12.69
CA THR A 196 1.11 -14.11 -11.55
C THR A 196 -0.27 -14.32 -10.95
N ALA A 197 -1.03 -13.25 -10.73
CA ALA A 197 -2.40 -13.33 -10.21
C ALA A 197 -3.31 -14.21 -11.10
N GLY A 198 -3.14 -14.12 -12.42
CA GLY A 198 -3.89 -14.96 -13.38
C GLY A 198 -3.59 -16.45 -13.26
N ILE A 199 -2.43 -16.85 -12.73
CA ILE A 199 -2.06 -18.25 -12.53
C ILE A 199 -2.92 -18.90 -11.44
N PHE A 200 -3.26 -18.17 -10.39
CA PHE A 200 -4.11 -18.71 -9.31
C PHE A 200 -5.46 -19.15 -9.85
N GLY A 201 -6.14 -18.34 -10.69
CA GLY A 201 -7.41 -18.70 -11.31
C GLY A 201 -7.32 -19.93 -12.23
N LYS A 202 -6.12 -20.17 -12.83
CA LYS A 202 -5.89 -21.35 -13.67
C LYS A 202 -5.53 -22.60 -12.85
N THR A 203 -4.94 -22.43 -11.68
CA THR A 203 -4.43 -23.53 -10.85
C THR A 203 -5.43 -23.98 -9.81
N LEU A 204 -6.08 -23.06 -9.13
CA LEU A 204 -7.09 -23.32 -8.10
C LEU A 204 -8.43 -23.64 -8.78
N LYS A 205 -8.88 -24.88 -8.65
CA LYS A 205 -10.07 -25.38 -9.37
C LYS A 205 -11.28 -25.56 -8.48
N ARG A 206 -11.08 -25.67 -7.17
CA ARG A 206 -12.18 -25.89 -6.24
C ARG A 206 -12.79 -24.55 -5.82
N PRO A 207 -14.12 -24.45 -5.71
CA PRO A 207 -14.79 -23.20 -5.29
C PRO A 207 -14.39 -22.73 -3.89
N ALA A 208 -13.88 -23.63 -3.04
CA ALA A 208 -13.43 -23.32 -1.69
C ALA A 208 -12.00 -22.77 -1.65
N ASP A 209 -11.18 -23.06 -2.68
CA ASP A 209 -9.81 -22.53 -2.76
C ASP A 209 -9.86 -21.02 -2.94
N PHE A 210 -9.06 -20.30 -2.18
CA PHE A 210 -9.14 -18.84 -2.14
C PHE A 210 -7.74 -18.23 -2.22
N ALA A 211 -7.51 -17.41 -3.23
CA ALA A 211 -6.28 -16.65 -3.38
C ALA A 211 -6.51 -15.18 -3.13
N ALA A 212 -5.54 -14.50 -2.52
CA ALA A 212 -5.57 -13.06 -2.28
C ALA A 212 -4.18 -12.45 -2.45
N ARG A 213 -4.11 -11.15 -2.73
CA ARG A 213 -2.87 -10.39 -2.62
C ARG A 213 -2.69 -9.96 -1.18
N TRP A 214 -1.56 -10.37 -0.57
CA TRP A 214 -1.27 -10.07 0.82
C TRP A 214 -0.70 -8.66 0.99
N GLY A 215 0.16 -8.22 0.07
CA GLY A 215 0.73 -6.88 0.00
C GLY A 215 2.00 -6.85 -0.85
N GLY A 216 2.31 -5.75 -1.51
CA GLY A 216 3.50 -5.66 -2.35
C GLY A 216 3.57 -6.76 -3.41
N GLU A 217 4.59 -7.59 -3.34
CA GLU A 217 4.81 -8.78 -4.18
C GLU A 217 4.35 -10.10 -3.57
N GLU A 218 3.64 -10.05 -2.42
CA GLU A 218 3.21 -11.22 -1.68
C GLU A 218 1.76 -11.60 -1.99
N PHE A 219 1.54 -12.91 -2.12
CA PHE A 219 0.23 -13.53 -2.30
C PHE A 219 0.00 -14.60 -1.23
N ILE A 220 -1.26 -14.87 -0.95
CA ILE A 220 -1.66 -15.88 0.02
C ILE A 220 -2.76 -16.74 -0.56
N VAL A 221 -2.69 -18.06 -0.31
CA VAL A 221 -3.70 -19.01 -0.75
C VAL A 221 -4.21 -19.79 0.45
N LEU A 222 -5.52 -19.88 0.59
CA LEU A 222 -6.21 -20.70 1.58
C LEU A 222 -6.81 -21.91 0.89
N LEU A 223 -6.55 -23.09 1.44
CA LEU A 223 -6.99 -24.37 0.91
C LEU A 223 -7.79 -25.13 1.99
N PRO A 224 -9.10 -24.90 2.09
CA PRO A 224 -9.96 -25.64 3.01
C PRO A 224 -10.03 -27.11 2.63
N ASN A 225 -10.17 -27.99 3.64
CA ASN A 225 -10.25 -29.44 3.47
C ASN A 225 -9.12 -29.99 2.59
N THR A 226 -7.89 -29.54 2.85
CA THR A 226 -6.67 -29.94 2.14
C THR A 226 -5.60 -30.27 3.15
N ASP A 227 -5.07 -31.47 3.08
CA ASP A 227 -3.96 -31.93 3.89
C ASP A 227 -2.60 -31.39 3.36
N SER A 228 -1.54 -31.72 4.06
CA SER A 228 -0.19 -31.29 3.73
C SER A 228 0.27 -31.76 2.35
N HIS A 229 -0.04 -33.00 1.98
CA HIS A 229 0.35 -33.56 0.68
C HIS A 229 -0.34 -32.80 -0.46
N GLY A 230 -1.67 -32.63 -0.37
CA GLY A 230 -2.43 -31.88 -1.36
C GLY A 230 -2.03 -30.41 -1.45
N ALA A 231 -1.66 -29.79 -0.32
CA ALA A 231 -1.17 -28.43 -0.29
C ALA A 231 0.19 -28.26 -0.99
N LEU A 232 1.11 -29.20 -0.77
CA LEU A 232 2.41 -29.23 -1.44
C LEU A 232 2.26 -29.45 -2.96
N GLU A 233 1.37 -30.33 -3.41
CA GLU A 233 1.09 -30.53 -4.84
C GLU A 233 0.57 -29.24 -5.50
N ILE A 234 -0.35 -28.53 -4.84
CA ILE A 234 -0.87 -27.26 -5.35
C ILE A 234 0.22 -26.18 -5.35
N ALA A 235 1.04 -26.12 -4.31
CA ALA A 235 2.14 -25.16 -4.20
C ALA A 235 3.19 -25.36 -5.31
N GLU A 236 3.62 -26.61 -5.56
CA GLU A 236 4.57 -26.93 -6.65
C GLU A 236 3.97 -26.63 -8.02
N LYS A 237 2.68 -26.88 -8.21
CA LYS A 237 2.00 -26.53 -9.45
C LYS A 237 1.94 -25.02 -9.69
N ILE A 238 1.70 -24.23 -8.63
CA ILE A 238 1.75 -22.77 -8.71
C ILE A 238 3.18 -22.33 -9.05
N ARG A 239 4.18 -22.84 -8.33
CA ARG A 239 5.59 -22.52 -8.55
C ARG A 239 6.01 -22.79 -10.00
N GLY A 240 5.74 -24.00 -10.50
CA GLY A 240 6.06 -24.39 -11.87
C GLY A 240 5.34 -23.53 -12.92
N ASN A 241 4.05 -23.25 -12.73
CA ASN A 241 3.31 -22.38 -13.63
C ASN A 241 3.83 -20.92 -13.65
N VAL A 242 4.37 -20.43 -12.51
CA VAL A 242 5.03 -19.10 -12.47
C VAL A 242 6.39 -19.16 -13.16
N GLU A 243 7.18 -20.18 -12.94
CA GLU A 243 8.48 -20.37 -13.60
C GLU A 243 8.35 -20.47 -15.12
N ASP A 244 7.30 -21.14 -15.59
CA ASP A 244 7.01 -21.34 -17.02
C ASP A 244 6.28 -20.14 -17.66
N MET A 245 5.84 -19.15 -16.86
CA MET A 245 5.06 -18.04 -17.41
C MET A 245 5.94 -17.11 -18.26
N GLU A 246 5.40 -16.72 -19.40
CA GLU A 246 5.98 -15.65 -20.23
C GLU A 246 5.39 -14.32 -19.83
N ILE A 247 6.23 -13.41 -19.30
CA ILE A 247 5.80 -12.05 -19.02
C ILE A 247 6.04 -11.23 -20.29
N PRO A 248 5.01 -10.56 -20.83
CA PRO A 248 5.18 -9.67 -21.98
C PRO A 248 6.19 -8.58 -21.62
N SER A 249 7.32 -8.53 -22.33
CA SER A 249 8.36 -7.51 -22.20
C SER A 249 8.46 -6.73 -23.51
N ALA A 250 8.70 -5.41 -23.43
CA ALA A 250 8.90 -4.56 -24.60
C ALA A 250 10.08 -5.01 -25.46
N ASP A 251 11.09 -5.66 -24.84
CA ASP A 251 12.33 -6.08 -25.51
C ASP A 251 12.34 -7.56 -25.95
N MET A 252 11.20 -8.27 -25.90
CA MET A 252 11.08 -9.70 -26.25
C MET A 252 12.07 -10.64 -25.53
N GLN A 253 12.73 -10.20 -24.48
CA GLN A 253 13.57 -11.07 -23.67
C GLN A 253 12.72 -11.76 -22.60
N LYS A 254 12.88 -13.09 -22.45
CA LYS A 254 12.22 -13.86 -21.39
C LYS A 254 12.75 -13.39 -20.04
N SER A 255 11.92 -12.69 -19.30
CA SER A 255 12.22 -12.38 -17.91
C SER A 255 11.67 -13.50 -17.03
N ASN A 256 12.55 -14.32 -16.49
CA ASN A 256 12.16 -15.40 -15.59
C ASN A 256 11.93 -14.85 -14.19
N ILE A 257 10.69 -14.58 -13.85
CA ILE A 257 10.27 -14.41 -12.45
C ILE A 257 9.97 -15.79 -11.88
N THR A 258 10.42 -16.03 -10.66
CA THR A 258 10.09 -17.23 -9.89
C THR A 258 9.40 -16.85 -8.60
N VAL A 259 8.87 -17.82 -7.88
CA VAL A 259 8.26 -17.62 -6.56
C VAL A 259 8.85 -18.57 -5.55
N SER A 260 9.00 -18.09 -4.33
CA SER A 260 9.19 -18.92 -3.15
C SER A 260 7.87 -19.11 -2.44
N ILE A 261 7.61 -20.30 -1.92
CA ILE A 261 6.34 -20.64 -1.29
C ILE A 261 6.58 -21.32 0.05
N GLY A 262 5.95 -20.78 1.09
CA GLY A 262 5.86 -21.44 2.41
C GLY A 262 4.48 -22.06 2.60
N VAL A 263 4.45 -23.31 3.02
CA VAL A 263 3.22 -24.09 3.24
C VAL A 263 3.07 -24.39 4.72
N ASN A 264 1.89 -24.16 5.28
CA ASN A 264 1.53 -24.63 6.61
C ASN A 264 0.16 -25.33 6.55
N THR A 265 0.05 -26.47 7.27
CA THR A 265 -1.18 -27.26 7.37
C THR A 265 -1.54 -27.48 8.81
N HIS A 266 -2.80 -27.23 9.16
CA HIS A 266 -3.34 -27.51 10.47
C HIS A 266 -4.38 -28.63 10.42
N CYS A 267 -4.21 -29.65 11.30
CA CYS A 267 -5.19 -30.69 11.56
C CYS A 267 -5.75 -30.47 12.96
N HIS A 268 -7.07 -30.34 13.10
CA HIS A 268 -7.76 -29.95 14.33
C HIS A 268 -7.81 -31.03 15.42
N ASP A 269 -6.74 -31.79 15.59
CA ASP A 269 -6.63 -32.77 16.67
C ASP A 269 -6.13 -32.17 18.02
N GLN A 270 -5.69 -30.90 18.00
CA GLN A 270 -5.14 -30.18 19.17
C GLN A 270 -5.86 -28.85 19.42
N ASN A 271 -6.31 -28.67 20.66
CA ASN A 271 -7.26 -27.62 21.09
C ASN A 271 -6.73 -26.19 21.25
N THR A 272 -5.51 -25.83 20.83
CA THR A 272 -4.89 -24.54 21.19
C THR A 272 -4.23 -23.76 20.05
N PHE A 273 -4.52 -24.08 18.80
CA PHE A 273 -3.87 -23.35 17.69
C PHE A 273 -4.68 -22.10 17.31
N VAL A 274 -3.98 -20.96 17.14
CA VAL A 274 -4.58 -19.67 16.79
C VAL A 274 -4.28 -19.35 15.33
N ILE A 275 -5.22 -18.70 14.64
CA ILE A 275 -5.07 -18.32 13.21
C ILE A 275 -3.76 -17.55 12.95
N ASN A 276 -3.34 -16.69 13.86
CA ASN A 276 -2.11 -15.93 13.69
C ASN A 276 -0.86 -16.81 13.69
N ASP A 277 -0.83 -17.88 14.51
CA ASP A 277 0.28 -18.84 14.52
C ASP A 277 0.29 -19.68 13.23
N PHE A 278 -0.90 -19.96 12.70
CA PHE A 278 -1.06 -20.67 11.45
C PHE A 278 -0.48 -19.87 10.27
N ILE A 279 -0.79 -18.58 10.19
CA ILE A 279 -0.22 -17.67 9.16
C ILE A 279 1.29 -17.52 9.37
N SER A 280 1.73 -17.28 10.61
CA SER A 280 3.15 -17.13 10.95
C SER A 280 3.98 -18.36 10.62
N GLY A 281 3.42 -19.56 10.74
CA GLY A 281 4.08 -20.80 10.33
C GLY A 281 4.36 -20.84 8.82
N ALA A 282 3.39 -20.43 7.99
CA ALA A 282 3.60 -20.35 6.55
C ALA A 282 4.64 -19.30 6.17
N ASP A 283 4.66 -18.14 6.87
CA ASP A 283 5.63 -17.09 6.67
C ASP A 283 7.07 -17.57 7.01
N LYS A 284 7.25 -18.30 8.12
CA LYS A 284 8.53 -18.93 8.45
C LYS A 284 9.00 -19.91 7.37
N ALA A 285 8.09 -20.75 6.87
CA ALA A 285 8.42 -21.68 5.78
C ALA A 285 8.76 -20.94 4.47
N LEU A 286 8.13 -19.80 4.20
CA LEU A 286 8.50 -18.93 3.07
C LEU A 286 9.91 -18.36 3.25
N TYR A 287 10.24 -17.92 4.47
CA TYR A 287 11.59 -17.48 4.78
C TYR A 287 12.62 -18.59 4.51
N ASP A 288 12.36 -19.83 4.98
CA ASP A 288 13.22 -20.98 4.72
C ASP A 288 13.38 -21.27 3.22
N ALA A 289 12.30 -21.13 2.44
CA ALA A 289 12.37 -21.27 0.98
C ALA A 289 13.27 -20.23 0.32
N LYS A 290 13.19 -18.97 0.78
CA LYS A 290 14.04 -17.88 0.29
C LYS A 290 15.51 -18.08 0.67
N ASP A 291 15.78 -18.53 1.90
CA ASP A 291 17.15 -18.76 2.40
C ASP A 291 17.79 -19.99 1.73
N ALA A 292 17.02 -21.04 1.49
CA ALA A 292 17.49 -22.26 0.82
C ALA A 292 17.79 -22.08 -0.68
N GLY A 293 17.66 -20.87 -1.24
CA GLY A 293 18.05 -20.54 -2.63
C GLY A 293 16.90 -20.17 -3.55
N ARG A 294 15.71 -19.90 -3.01
CA ARG A 294 14.50 -19.45 -3.75
C ARG A 294 13.95 -20.47 -4.73
N ASN A 295 12.92 -20.07 -5.49
CA ASN A 295 12.25 -20.90 -6.51
C ASN A 295 11.91 -22.30 -6.00
N ARG A 296 11.28 -22.38 -4.84
CA ARG A 296 10.93 -23.65 -4.18
C ARG A 296 9.78 -23.53 -3.21
N VAL A 297 9.30 -24.70 -2.84
CA VAL A 297 8.30 -24.87 -1.79
C VAL A 297 8.98 -25.39 -0.54
N CYS A 298 8.72 -24.78 0.61
CA CYS A 298 9.08 -25.31 1.93
C CYS A 298 7.83 -25.48 2.77
N GLN A 299 7.80 -26.56 3.56
CA GLN A 299 6.72 -26.80 4.51
C GLN A 299 7.17 -26.40 5.91
N TYR A 300 6.27 -25.78 6.67
CA TYR A 300 6.48 -25.54 8.08
C TYR A 300 6.46 -26.87 8.84
N SER A 301 7.57 -27.18 9.51
CA SER A 301 7.75 -28.42 10.28
C SER A 301 7.54 -28.22 11.77
N GLY A 302 6.64 -27.33 12.20
CA GLY A 302 6.34 -26.99 13.61
C GLY A 302 7.28 -27.61 14.65
N THR A 303 8.16 -26.82 15.24
CA THR A 303 8.89 -27.18 16.47
C THR A 303 8.14 -26.65 17.68
#